data_54993d2ce83ebe12769c369dd69f8f49
#
_entry.id   54993d2ce83ebe12769c369dd69f8f49
#
_cell.length_a   1.000
_cell.length_b   1.000
_cell.length_c   1.000
_cell.angle_alpha   90.00
_cell.angle_beta   90.00
_cell.angle_gamma   90.00
#
_symmetry.space_group_name_H-M   'P 1'
#
loop_
_entity.id
_entity.type
_entity.pdbx_description
1 polymer ?
#
loop_
_entity_poly.entity_id
_entity_poly.type
_entity_poly.pdbx_seq_one_letter_code
_entity_poly.pdbx_strand_id
1 'polypeptide(L)'
;MRHNQFFLLIAFVATALLSGACCADKSSNSIPADKKEIMDRFVAGTLDPSYTPALFWGHFGNGKKLGEEAVKAHLQFYLKGGADMLKVQTEQSMPYIDELTMDTPLVPEDFYRPTLEVIQELYGLVGHDVYIIPTILSTYQVARQAMGDDRLPGWAVDKPEAYKRMLDSYTKAILWYIRECRKAGIEAFFTATQGGEMKFYDLPVLGGFFETWIRPYDLEVMSEANKDAKITILHICDWEGPMDDLTRYLDYPGMIVNVPLAIDGKPLSLTETYKLFGRPVLGGFDRKGEIGKGSPEEIAAMTREILASGPRGHMMVGADCSVPNPLNITDNVHAAISTAHGR
;
A
#
# COMPACT_ATOMS: atom_id res chain seq x y z
N MET A 1 24.58 25.21 -3.13
CA MET A 1 24.64 25.46 -1.67
C MET A 1 23.46 24.95 -0.89
N ARG A 2 22.21 24.90 -1.42
CA ARG A 2 21.04 24.35 -0.70
C ARG A 2 21.04 22.82 -0.55
N HIS A 3 21.59 22.09 -1.49
CA HIS A 3 21.68 20.62 -1.43
C HIS A 3 22.53 20.12 -0.25
N ASN A 4 23.66 20.77 0.02
CA ASN A 4 24.54 20.34 1.12
C ASN A 4 23.97 20.52 2.53
N GLN A 5 23.09 21.50 2.73
CA GLN A 5 22.44 21.68 4.06
C GLN A 5 21.36 20.64 4.33
N PHE A 6 20.68 20.16 3.28
CA PHE A 6 19.67 19.11 3.42
C PHE A 6 20.31 17.76 3.77
N PHE A 7 21.41 17.40 3.11
CA PHE A 7 22.16 16.20 3.44
C PHE A 7 22.70 16.20 4.88
N LEU A 8 23.16 17.36 5.36
CA LEU A 8 23.62 17.48 6.75
C LEU A 8 22.49 17.27 7.76
N LEU A 9 21.30 17.77 7.49
CA LEU A 9 20.15 17.63 8.40
C LEU A 9 19.65 16.19 8.46
N ILE A 10 19.60 15.49 7.34
CA ILE A 10 19.18 14.07 7.26
C ILE A 10 20.23 13.17 7.93
N ALA A 11 21.53 13.42 7.68
CA ALA A 11 22.59 12.68 8.34
C ALA A 11 22.57 12.87 9.87
N PHE A 12 22.23 14.05 10.36
CA PHE A 12 22.15 14.34 11.80
C PHE A 12 20.94 13.67 12.46
N VAL A 13 19.78 13.62 11.79
CA VAL A 13 18.58 12.95 12.29
C VAL A 13 18.74 11.43 12.26
N ALA A 14 19.33 10.87 11.20
CA ALA A 14 19.61 9.44 11.12
C ALA A 14 20.63 9.01 12.17
N THR A 15 21.70 9.80 12.40
CA THR A 15 22.74 9.49 13.39
C THR A 15 22.24 9.61 14.82
N ALA A 16 21.34 10.56 15.12
CA ALA A 16 20.77 10.72 16.47
C ALA A 16 19.79 9.59 16.83
N LEU A 17 19.10 8.99 15.84
CA LEU A 17 18.19 7.85 16.06
C LEU A 17 18.93 6.51 16.13
N LEU A 18 20.09 6.38 15.46
CA LEU A 18 20.92 5.18 15.53
C LEU A 18 21.77 5.10 16.82
N SER A 19 22.11 6.24 17.45
CA SER A 19 22.88 6.27 18.70
C SER A 19 22.06 6.00 19.97
N GLY A 20 20.72 6.00 19.90
CA GLY A 20 19.84 5.61 21.00
C GLY A 20 19.64 4.10 21.17
N ALA A 21 20.15 3.28 20.26
CA ALA A 21 19.94 1.82 20.26
C ALA A 21 21.04 1.01 20.97
N CYS A 22 21.99 1.65 21.65
CA CYS A 22 23.10 0.97 22.30
C CYS A 22 22.95 0.90 23.81
N CYS A 23 21.94 0.18 24.32
CA CYS A 23 21.95 -0.48 25.63
C CYS A 23 20.70 -1.39 25.72
N ALA A 24 20.72 -2.52 25.05
CA ALA A 24 19.79 -3.60 25.29
C ALA A 24 20.56 -4.89 25.54
N ASP A 25 20.24 -5.49 26.63
CA ASP A 25 20.77 -6.68 27.25
C ASP A 25 20.79 -7.89 26.30
N LYS A 26 21.89 -8.65 26.35
CA LYS A 26 22.07 -9.87 25.55
C LYS A 26 21.34 -11.02 26.22
N SER A 27 20.07 -11.26 25.84
CA SER A 27 19.43 -12.56 26.03
C SER A 27 18.96 -13.10 24.67
N SER A 28 19.39 -14.28 24.36
CA SER A 28 19.31 -15.04 23.14
C SER A 28 17.88 -15.34 22.68
N ASN A 29 17.40 -14.58 21.75
CA ASN A 29 16.51 -14.81 20.62
C ASN A 29 16.40 -13.46 19.92
N SER A 30 17.53 -13.01 19.31
CA SER A 30 17.59 -11.65 18.78
C SER A 30 16.71 -11.52 17.53
N ILE A 31 15.65 -10.74 17.68
CA ILE A 31 14.95 -10.15 16.55
C ILE A 31 16.00 -9.37 15.74
N PRO A 32 16.11 -9.62 14.44
CA PRO A 32 17.10 -8.95 13.60
C PRO A 32 17.00 -7.42 13.71
N ALA A 33 18.12 -6.74 13.78
CA ALA A 33 18.15 -5.27 13.71
C ALA A 33 17.83 -4.78 12.28
N ASP A 34 18.06 -5.63 11.26
CA ASP A 34 17.80 -5.38 9.85
C ASP A 34 16.32 -5.60 9.52
N LYS A 35 15.64 -4.54 9.12
CA LYS A 35 14.22 -4.59 8.76
C LYS A 35 13.94 -5.42 7.51
N LYS A 36 14.88 -5.52 6.56
CA LYS A 36 14.73 -6.41 5.42
C LYS A 36 14.73 -7.87 5.87
N GLU A 37 15.65 -8.25 6.75
CA GLU A 37 15.70 -9.60 7.31
C GLU A 37 14.42 -9.94 8.11
N ILE A 38 13.86 -8.99 8.87
CA ILE A 38 12.58 -9.17 9.56
C ILE A 38 11.48 -9.53 8.55
N MET A 39 11.37 -8.76 7.47
CA MET A 39 10.34 -8.98 6.46
C MET A 39 10.57 -10.27 5.67
N ASP A 40 11.81 -10.60 5.34
CA ASP A 40 12.16 -11.86 4.67
C ASP A 40 11.78 -13.06 5.55
N ARG A 41 12.09 -13.02 6.84
CA ARG A 41 11.69 -14.07 7.80
C ARG A 41 10.19 -14.14 8.00
N PHE A 42 9.51 -12.99 7.98
CA PHE A 42 8.05 -12.95 8.11
C PHE A 42 7.36 -13.69 6.95
N VAL A 43 7.70 -13.36 5.70
CA VAL A 43 7.09 -14.03 4.53
C VAL A 43 7.51 -15.48 4.40
N ALA A 44 8.69 -15.86 4.91
CA ALA A 44 9.16 -17.24 5.00
C ALA A 44 8.52 -18.01 6.17
N GLY A 45 7.73 -17.37 7.05
CA GLY A 45 7.12 -18.01 8.23
C GLY A 45 8.14 -18.42 9.31
N THR A 46 9.31 -17.79 9.36
CA THR A 46 10.41 -18.09 10.28
C THR A 46 10.73 -16.96 11.27
N LEU A 47 9.94 -15.88 11.24
CA LEU A 47 10.05 -14.79 12.21
C LEU A 47 9.56 -15.27 13.58
N ASP A 48 10.26 -14.84 14.65
CA ASP A 48 9.81 -15.10 16.03
C ASP A 48 8.43 -14.48 16.25
N PRO A 49 7.42 -15.25 16.69
CA PRO A 49 6.06 -14.75 16.87
C PRO A 49 5.89 -13.74 18.04
N SER A 50 6.93 -13.48 18.82
CA SER A 50 6.94 -12.38 19.80
C SER A 50 7.05 -11.00 19.16
N TYR A 51 7.52 -10.94 17.90
CA TYR A 51 7.58 -9.74 17.08
C TYR A 51 6.52 -9.81 15.99
N THR A 52 5.71 -8.77 15.88
CA THR A 52 4.73 -8.63 14.79
C THR A 52 5.10 -7.43 13.95
N PRO A 53 5.42 -7.61 12.66
CA PRO A 53 5.71 -6.48 11.77
C PRO A 53 4.52 -5.53 11.66
N ALA A 54 4.79 -4.26 11.32
CA ALA A 54 3.74 -3.25 11.23
C ALA A 54 3.97 -2.28 10.07
N LEU A 55 2.87 -1.87 9.43
CA LEU A 55 2.88 -0.93 8.31
C LEU A 55 1.62 -0.07 8.32
N PHE A 56 1.81 1.25 8.34
CA PHE A 56 0.76 2.25 8.15
C PHE A 56 1.11 3.16 6.99
N TRP A 57 0.10 3.74 6.34
CA TRP A 57 0.28 4.65 5.22
C TRP A 57 -0.88 5.63 5.12
N GLY A 58 -0.64 6.74 4.43
CA GLY A 58 -1.68 7.72 4.16
C GLY A 58 -1.21 8.76 3.15
N HIS A 59 -2.12 9.64 2.75
CA HIS A 59 -1.85 10.73 1.82
C HIS A 59 -1.38 11.97 2.59
N PHE A 60 -0.28 12.60 2.15
CA PHE A 60 0.33 13.74 2.85
C PHE A 60 -0.26 15.11 2.49
N GLY A 61 -1.26 15.13 1.61
CA GLY A 61 -1.96 16.35 1.21
C GLY A 61 -1.23 17.21 0.17
N ASN A 62 -1.80 18.37 -0.08
CA ASN A 62 -1.32 19.27 -1.14
C ASN A 62 0.11 19.78 -0.87
N GLY A 63 0.90 19.90 -1.94
CA GLY A 63 2.30 20.32 -1.89
C GLY A 63 3.29 19.25 -1.46
N LYS A 64 2.82 18.03 -1.08
CA LYS A 64 3.67 16.91 -0.66
C LYS A 64 3.45 15.64 -1.50
N LYS A 65 2.96 15.81 -2.71
CA LYS A 65 2.62 14.70 -3.59
C LYS A 65 3.78 14.20 -4.45
N LEU A 66 4.66 15.10 -4.84
CA LEU A 66 5.81 14.87 -5.71
C LEU A 66 7.03 15.68 -5.27
N GLY A 67 8.20 15.34 -5.82
CA GLY A 67 9.45 16.04 -5.57
C GLY A 67 9.94 15.96 -4.12
N GLU A 68 10.80 16.89 -3.75
CA GLU A 68 11.50 16.94 -2.46
C GLU A 68 10.55 16.92 -1.24
N GLU A 69 9.42 17.61 -1.32
CA GLU A 69 8.44 17.64 -0.22
C GLU A 69 7.73 16.29 -0.02
N ALA A 70 7.54 15.51 -1.08
CA ALA A 70 7.04 14.13 -0.96
C ALA A 70 8.09 13.23 -0.29
N VAL A 71 9.35 13.34 -0.70
CA VAL A 71 10.47 12.60 -0.09
C VAL A 71 10.54 12.89 1.42
N LYS A 72 10.54 14.18 1.80
CA LYS A 72 10.56 14.60 3.22
C LYS A 72 9.38 14.02 4.00
N ALA A 73 8.17 14.10 3.45
CA ALA A 73 6.95 13.65 4.13
C ALA A 73 6.97 12.12 4.38
N HIS A 74 7.31 11.33 3.36
CA HIS A 74 7.42 9.87 3.48
C HIS A 74 8.52 9.47 4.47
N LEU A 75 9.69 10.08 4.37
CA LEU A 75 10.82 9.80 5.27
C LEU A 75 10.49 10.18 6.72
N GLN A 76 9.89 11.35 6.95
CA GLN A 76 9.47 11.80 8.27
C GLN A 76 8.46 10.85 8.90
N PHE A 77 7.44 10.43 8.15
CA PHE A 77 6.42 9.51 8.63
C PHE A 77 7.02 8.14 8.97
N TYR A 78 7.87 7.62 8.10
CA TYR A 78 8.59 6.37 8.31
C TYR A 78 9.48 6.41 9.57
N LEU A 79 10.34 7.41 9.68
CA LEU A 79 11.31 7.51 10.78
C LEU A 79 10.61 7.71 12.14
N LYS A 80 9.56 8.54 12.20
CA LYS A 80 8.81 8.78 13.43
C LYS A 80 7.90 7.63 13.80
N GLY A 81 7.23 7.02 12.83
CA GLY A 81 6.34 5.89 13.04
C GLY A 81 7.07 4.60 13.42
N GLY A 82 8.22 4.34 12.81
CA GLY A 82 9.06 3.16 13.09
C GLY A 82 8.66 1.90 12.32
N ALA A 83 7.86 2.00 11.26
CA ALA A 83 7.37 0.88 10.45
C ALA A 83 8.48 -0.02 9.90
N ASP A 84 8.16 -1.26 9.57
CA ASP A 84 9.12 -2.25 9.06
C ASP A 84 9.40 -2.12 7.57
N MET A 85 8.57 -1.36 6.86
CA MET A 85 8.79 -0.98 5.47
C MET A 85 8.47 0.50 5.27
N LEU A 86 9.10 1.14 4.27
CA LEU A 86 8.75 2.50 3.86
C LEU A 86 7.76 2.43 2.70
N LYS A 87 6.48 2.71 2.97
CA LYS A 87 5.46 2.74 1.94
C LYS A 87 5.40 4.10 1.24
N VAL A 88 5.40 4.07 -0.09
CA VAL A 88 5.28 5.26 -0.93
C VAL A 88 3.94 5.27 -1.64
N GLN A 89 3.18 6.34 -1.45
CA GLN A 89 1.90 6.54 -2.15
C GLN A 89 2.13 7.04 -3.57
N THR A 90 1.35 6.51 -4.50
CA THR A 90 1.24 7.07 -5.86
C THR A 90 0.19 8.16 -5.84
N GLU A 91 0.63 9.41 -5.90
CA GLU A 91 -0.21 10.59 -5.78
C GLU A 91 -0.51 11.24 -7.15
N GLN A 92 0.05 10.70 -8.21
CA GLN A 92 -0.13 11.19 -9.57
C GLN A 92 -1.40 10.60 -10.16
N SER A 93 -2.38 11.48 -10.46
CA SER A 93 -3.67 11.10 -11.04
C SER A 93 -3.61 11.12 -12.55
N MET A 94 -4.28 10.19 -13.21
CA MET A 94 -4.49 10.21 -14.66
C MET A 94 -5.23 11.48 -15.09
N PRO A 95 -5.01 11.97 -16.31
CA PRO A 95 -5.73 13.13 -16.83
C PRO A 95 -7.24 12.88 -16.86
N TYR A 96 -8.01 13.89 -16.48
CA TYR A 96 -9.46 13.86 -16.64
C TYR A 96 -9.83 13.91 -18.14
N ILE A 97 -10.77 13.06 -18.55
CA ILE A 97 -11.31 13.00 -19.91
C ILE A 97 -12.77 13.38 -19.84
N ASP A 98 -13.16 14.46 -20.50
CA ASP A 98 -14.56 14.89 -20.55
C ASP A 98 -15.37 14.04 -21.51
N GLU A 99 -14.86 13.81 -22.71
CA GLU A 99 -15.46 12.95 -23.71
C GLU A 99 -14.45 11.94 -24.25
N LEU A 100 -14.77 10.65 -24.09
CA LEU A 100 -13.93 9.57 -24.60
C LEU A 100 -14.25 9.30 -26.09
N THR A 101 -13.22 9.36 -26.94
CA THR A 101 -13.28 9.05 -28.37
C THR A 101 -12.03 8.25 -28.80
N MET A 102 -12.02 7.76 -30.03
CA MET A 102 -10.82 7.13 -30.62
C MET A 102 -9.64 8.11 -30.77
N ASP A 103 -9.92 9.42 -30.82
CA ASP A 103 -8.91 10.47 -30.95
C ASP A 103 -8.45 11.03 -29.59
N THR A 104 -9.04 10.56 -28.47
CA THR A 104 -8.62 10.97 -27.12
C THR A 104 -7.12 10.72 -26.93
N PRO A 105 -6.33 11.73 -26.52
CA PRO A 105 -4.90 11.58 -26.30
C PRO A 105 -4.60 10.48 -25.28
N LEU A 106 -3.63 9.65 -25.56
CA LEU A 106 -3.14 8.63 -24.63
C LEU A 106 -2.12 9.26 -23.67
N VAL A 107 -2.01 8.71 -22.48
CA VAL A 107 -0.92 9.08 -21.57
C VAL A 107 0.41 8.54 -22.11
N PRO A 108 1.53 9.26 -21.92
CA PRO A 108 2.84 8.75 -22.27
C PRO A 108 3.20 7.52 -21.43
N GLU A 109 4.01 6.62 -21.98
CA GLU A 109 4.42 5.41 -21.29
C GLU A 109 5.16 5.73 -19.98
N ASP A 110 5.95 6.80 -19.96
CA ASP A 110 6.70 7.28 -18.78
C ASP A 110 5.90 8.26 -17.90
N PHE A 111 4.58 8.18 -17.93
CA PHE A 111 3.67 9.04 -17.16
C PHE A 111 4.06 9.16 -15.69
N TYR A 112 4.46 8.07 -15.06
CA TYR A 112 4.82 8.02 -13.64
C TYR A 112 6.28 8.41 -13.33
N ARG A 113 7.01 8.99 -14.27
CA ARG A 113 8.39 9.45 -14.04
C ARG A 113 8.57 10.34 -12.80
N PRO A 114 7.70 11.35 -12.54
CA PRO A 114 7.82 12.17 -11.33
C PRO A 114 7.66 11.38 -10.03
N THR A 115 6.81 10.35 -10.02
CA THR A 115 6.66 9.44 -8.87
C THR A 115 7.88 8.54 -8.71
N LEU A 116 8.43 8.04 -9.82
CA LEU A 116 9.66 7.24 -9.82
C LEU A 116 10.85 8.02 -9.24
N GLU A 117 10.99 9.30 -9.56
CA GLU A 117 12.05 10.16 -9.02
C GLU A 117 11.99 10.26 -7.48
N VAL A 118 10.80 10.38 -6.90
CA VAL A 118 10.61 10.32 -5.44
C VAL A 118 11.09 8.99 -4.86
N ILE A 119 10.77 7.88 -5.53
CA ILE A 119 11.19 6.54 -5.09
C ILE A 119 12.68 6.36 -5.18
N GLN A 120 13.32 6.82 -6.25
CA GLN A 120 14.77 6.73 -6.44
C GLN A 120 15.52 7.54 -5.37
N GLU A 121 15.03 8.72 -5.01
CA GLU A 121 15.61 9.53 -3.96
C GLU A 121 15.45 8.85 -2.59
N LEU A 122 14.28 8.33 -2.25
CA LEU A 122 14.05 7.57 -1.02
C LEU A 122 14.93 6.31 -0.97
N TYR A 123 15.08 5.61 -2.10
CA TYR A 123 15.96 4.43 -2.17
C TYR A 123 17.42 4.79 -1.89
N GLY A 124 17.90 5.88 -2.43
CA GLY A 124 19.25 6.38 -2.14
C GLY A 124 19.49 6.75 -0.66
N LEU A 125 18.41 7.13 0.05
CA LEU A 125 18.48 7.54 1.46
C LEU A 125 18.41 6.36 2.43
N VAL A 126 17.50 5.39 2.20
CA VAL A 126 17.19 4.32 3.16
C VAL A 126 16.98 2.94 2.54
N GLY A 127 17.02 2.82 1.21
CA GLY A 127 16.68 1.57 0.50
C GLY A 127 17.64 0.42 0.74
N HIS A 128 18.81 0.65 1.34
CA HIS A 128 19.72 -0.41 1.75
C HIS A 128 19.29 -1.11 3.04
N ASP A 129 18.61 -0.38 3.95
CA ASP A 129 18.27 -0.85 5.29
C ASP A 129 16.81 -1.31 5.42
N VAL A 130 15.94 -0.89 4.47
CA VAL A 130 14.51 -1.15 4.53
C VAL A 130 13.93 -1.38 3.13
N TYR A 131 12.91 -2.24 3.01
CA TYR A 131 12.14 -2.33 1.77
C TYR A 131 11.32 -1.05 1.56
N ILE A 132 11.55 -0.39 0.42
CA ILE A 132 10.65 0.64 -0.08
C ILE A 132 9.57 -0.05 -0.88
N ILE A 133 8.31 0.24 -0.52
CA ILE A 133 7.15 -0.43 -1.09
C ILE A 133 6.22 0.59 -1.77
N PRO A 134 6.41 0.88 -3.08
CA PRO A 134 5.54 1.76 -3.83
C PRO A 134 4.14 1.18 -4.00
N THR A 135 3.14 2.06 -4.05
CA THR A 135 1.79 1.69 -4.41
C THR A 135 1.69 1.53 -5.93
N ILE A 136 1.18 0.39 -6.35
CA ILE A 136 0.78 0.12 -7.73
C ILE A 136 -0.74 0.03 -7.74
N LEU A 137 -1.38 1.10 -8.21
CA LEU A 137 -2.81 1.13 -8.40
C LEU A 137 -3.18 0.35 -9.64
N SER A 138 -4.30 -0.39 -9.60
CA SER A 138 -4.79 -1.13 -10.78
C SER A 138 -5.27 -0.18 -11.87
N THR A 139 -5.33 -0.68 -13.10
CA THR A 139 -5.73 0.12 -14.26
C THR A 139 -7.12 0.72 -14.10
N TYR A 140 -8.08 -0.07 -13.61
CA TYR A 140 -9.42 0.42 -13.35
C TYR A 140 -9.43 1.46 -12.22
N GLN A 141 -8.67 1.24 -11.15
CA GLN A 141 -8.61 2.16 -10.02
C GLN A 141 -8.09 3.55 -10.43
N VAL A 142 -7.05 3.64 -11.26
CA VAL A 142 -6.55 4.95 -11.73
C VAL A 142 -7.53 5.62 -12.69
N ALA A 143 -8.24 4.85 -13.54
CA ALA A 143 -9.31 5.39 -14.38
C ALA A 143 -10.46 5.95 -13.53
N ARG A 144 -10.89 5.20 -12.51
CA ARG A 144 -11.94 5.57 -11.57
C ARG A 144 -11.61 6.83 -10.79
N GLN A 145 -10.40 6.95 -10.27
CA GLN A 145 -9.95 8.13 -9.54
C GLN A 145 -9.96 9.40 -10.41
N ALA A 146 -9.74 9.25 -11.71
CA ALA A 146 -9.73 10.38 -12.65
C ALA A 146 -11.12 10.74 -13.19
N MET A 147 -11.97 9.73 -13.48
CA MET A 147 -13.25 9.92 -14.19
C MET A 147 -14.50 9.78 -13.31
N GLY A 148 -14.38 9.08 -12.17
CA GLY A 148 -15.52 8.66 -11.36
C GLY A 148 -16.25 7.43 -11.92
N ASP A 149 -17.15 6.85 -11.10
CA ASP A 149 -17.85 5.60 -11.43
C ASP A 149 -18.94 5.75 -12.47
N ASP A 150 -19.54 6.94 -12.57
CA ASP A 150 -20.74 7.14 -13.41
C ASP A 150 -20.42 7.05 -14.92
N ARG A 151 -19.20 7.31 -15.31
CA ARG A 151 -18.79 7.37 -16.72
C ARG A 151 -18.24 6.06 -17.25
N LEU A 152 -17.44 5.36 -16.45
CA LEU A 152 -16.66 4.21 -16.91
C LEU A 152 -17.52 3.05 -17.42
N PRO A 153 -18.58 2.63 -16.72
CA PRO A 153 -19.47 1.60 -17.22
C PRO A 153 -20.21 2.01 -18.51
N GLY A 154 -20.64 3.28 -18.59
CA GLY A 154 -21.27 3.81 -19.81
C GLY A 154 -20.32 3.76 -21.01
N TRP A 155 -19.07 4.17 -20.84
CA TRP A 155 -18.08 4.10 -21.92
C TRP A 155 -17.74 2.66 -22.33
N ALA A 156 -17.71 1.74 -21.40
CA ALA A 156 -17.49 0.32 -21.68
C ALA A 156 -18.59 -0.27 -22.60
N VAL A 157 -19.84 0.24 -22.47
CA VAL A 157 -20.98 -0.14 -23.32
C VAL A 157 -20.99 0.59 -24.65
N ASP A 158 -20.96 1.93 -24.56
CA ASP A 158 -21.25 2.79 -25.71
C ASP A 158 -20.03 2.97 -26.62
N LYS A 159 -18.82 2.86 -26.06
CA LYS A 159 -17.55 3.15 -26.72
C LYS A 159 -16.46 2.11 -26.37
N PRO A 160 -16.71 0.80 -26.50
CA PRO A 160 -15.84 -0.25 -25.97
C PRO A 160 -14.41 -0.21 -26.54
N GLU A 161 -14.24 0.14 -27.80
CA GLU A 161 -12.90 0.24 -28.42
C GLU A 161 -12.08 1.41 -27.88
N ALA A 162 -12.71 2.58 -27.73
CA ALA A 162 -12.05 3.75 -27.15
C ALA A 162 -11.75 3.52 -25.66
N TYR A 163 -12.66 2.87 -24.94
CA TYR A 163 -12.48 2.51 -23.53
C TYR A 163 -11.31 1.54 -23.36
N LYS A 164 -11.27 0.48 -24.17
CA LYS A 164 -10.14 -0.46 -24.18
C LYS A 164 -8.81 0.25 -24.48
N ARG A 165 -8.78 1.11 -25.48
CA ARG A 165 -7.57 1.87 -25.86
C ARG A 165 -7.07 2.75 -24.72
N MET A 166 -7.97 3.37 -23.97
CA MET A 166 -7.64 4.15 -22.76
C MET A 166 -7.04 3.25 -21.68
N LEU A 167 -7.69 2.14 -21.32
CA LEU A 167 -7.20 1.20 -20.31
C LEU A 167 -5.85 0.60 -20.72
N ASP A 168 -5.67 0.21 -21.97
CA ASP A 168 -4.38 -0.31 -22.49
C ASP A 168 -3.26 0.74 -22.33
N SER A 169 -3.56 2.03 -22.54
CA SER A 169 -2.59 3.11 -22.35
C SER A 169 -2.18 3.26 -20.88
N TYR A 170 -3.16 3.24 -19.97
CA TYR A 170 -2.92 3.32 -18.54
C TYR A 170 -2.12 2.12 -18.04
N THR A 171 -2.48 0.92 -18.51
CA THR A 171 -1.76 -0.31 -18.18
C THR A 171 -0.29 -0.23 -18.61
N LYS A 172 0.00 0.24 -19.84
CA LYS A 172 1.38 0.44 -20.31
C LYS A 172 2.18 1.37 -19.40
N ALA A 173 1.59 2.48 -18.97
CA ALA A 173 2.25 3.41 -18.05
C ALA A 173 2.51 2.78 -16.68
N ILE A 174 1.57 1.98 -16.16
CA ILE A 174 1.75 1.28 -14.88
C ILE A 174 2.83 0.19 -15.00
N LEU A 175 2.82 -0.59 -16.08
CA LEU A 175 3.83 -1.62 -16.32
C LEU A 175 5.23 -1.02 -16.49
N TRP A 176 5.35 0.11 -17.18
CA TRP A 176 6.60 0.87 -17.27
C TRP A 176 7.08 1.28 -15.88
N TYR A 177 6.19 1.85 -15.07
CA TYR A 177 6.51 2.28 -13.71
C TYR A 177 7.04 1.14 -12.84
N ILE A 178 6.37 -0.03 -12.84
CA ILE A 178 6.82 -1.22 -12.10
C ILE A 178 8.23 -1.62 -12.54
N ARG A 179 8.48 -1.68 -13.86
CA ARG A 179 9.78 -2.08 -14.42
C ARG A 179 10.89 -1.09 -14.08
N GLU A 180 10.61 0.19 -14.11
CA GLU A 180 11.58 1.21 -13.74
C GLU A 180 11.85 1.24 -12.22
N CYS A 181 10.83 1.04 -11.39
CA CYS A 181 11.02 0.82 -9.95
C CYS A 181 11.99 -0.35 -9.70
N ARG A 182 11.80 -1.47 -10.39
CA ARG A 182 12.66 -2.65 -10.25
C ARG A 182 14.09 -2.35 -10.70
N LYS A 183 14.29 -1.64 -11.79
CA LYS A 183 15.63 -1.18 -12.23
C LYS A 183 16.30 -0.24 -11.22
N ALA A 184 15.50 0.52 -10.47
CA ALA A 184 15.98 1.37 -9.37
C ALA A 184 16.30 0.61 -8.08
N GLY A 185 16.17 -0.73 -8.05
CA GLY A 185 16.46 -1.56 -6.89
C GLY A 185 15.27 -1.86 -5.99
N ILE A 186 14.06 -1.52 -6.40
CA ILE A 186 12.84 -1.84 -5.64
C ILE A 186 12.51 -3.32 -5.79
N GLU A 187 12.37 -4.00 -4.66
CA GLU A 187 12.10 -5.43 -4.53
C GLU A 187 10.77 -5.74 -3.84
N ALA A 188 10.00 -4.69 -3.47
CA ALA A 188 8.71 -4.84 -2.80
C ALA A 188 7.64 -3.96 -3.45
N PHE A 189 6.40 -4.46 -3.55
CA PHE A 189 5.29 -3.74 -4.17
C PHE A 189 3.99 -3.90 -3.38
N PHE A 190 3.25 -2.81 -3.25
CA PHE A 190 1.90 -2.77 -2.70
C PHE A 190 0.92 -2.59 -3.86
N THR A 191 0.26 -3.64 -4.28
CA THR A 191 -0.74 -3.61 -5.35
C THR A 191 -2.12 -3.36 -4.78
N ALA A 192 -2.90 -2.49 -5.41
CA ALA A 192 -4.24 -2.14 -4.94
C ALA A 192 -5.26 -2.31 -6.07
N THR A 193 -6.42 -2.90 -5.73
CA THR A 193 -7.56 -3.06 -6.64
C THR A 193 -8.83 -2.46 -6.06
N GLN A 194 -9.71 -2.02 -6.94
CA GLN A 194 -11.07 -1.56 -6.70
C GLN A 194 -12.01 -2.10 -7.78
N GLY A 195 -13.30 -1.90 -7.60
CA GLY A 195 -14.31 -2.25 -8.60
C GLY A 195 -14.99 -3.61 -8.39
N GLY A 196 -14.67 -4.30 -7.30
CA GLY A 196 -15.39 -5.50 -6.87
C GLY A 196 -16.48 -5.23 -5.84
N GLU A 197 -16.88 -3.99 -5.66
CA GLU A 197 -17.94 -3.59 -4.74
C GLU A 197 -19.33 -3.99 -5.28
N MET A 198 -20.28 -4.23 -4.37
CA MET A 198 -21.66 -4.69 -4.67
C MET A 198 -22.37 -3.86 -5.73
N LYS A 199 -22.16 -2.57 -5.77
CA LYS A 199 -22.81 -1.67 -6.75
C LYS A 199 -22.50 -1.99 -8.22
N PHE A 200 -21.48 -2.79 -8.51
CA PHE A 200 -21.12 -3.18 -9.87
C PHE A 200 -21.76 -4.47 -10.36
N TYR A 201 -22.45 -5.22 -9.49
CA TYR A 201 -23.04 -6.50 -9.87
C TYR A 201 -24.31 -6.35 -10.71
N ASP A 202 -25.11 -5.32 -10.43
CA ASP A 202 -26.37 -5.06 -11.11
C ASP A 202 -26.20 -4.35 -12.47
N LEU A 203 -24.94 -4.13 -12.91
CA LEU A 203 -24.71 -3.60 -14.24
C LEU A 203 -24.86 -4.74 -15.26
N PRO A 204 -25.97 -4.80 -16.03
CA PRO A 204 -26.27 -5.91 -16.96
C PRO A 204 -25.32 -5.94 -18.15
N VAL A 205 -24.23 -5.22 -18.04
CA VAL A 205 -23.30 -4.90 -19.07
C VAL A 205 -22.26 -5.98 -19.20
N LEU A 206 -22.36 -6.77 -20.27
CA LEU A 206 -21.23 -7.53 -20.83
C LEU A 206 -20.76 -8.77 -20.05
N GLY A 207 -21.64 -9.54 -19.47
CA GLY A 207 -21.26 -10.82 -18.85
C GLY A 207 -20.41 -10.68 -17.58
N GLY A 208 -20.50 -9.52 -16.93
CA GLY A 208 -19.73 -9.15 -15.73
C GLY A 208 -18.69 -8.07 -16.02
N PHE A 209 -18.99 -6.82 -15.62
CA PHE A 209 -18.07 -5.69 -15.79
C PHE A 209 -16.71 -5.96 -15.14
N PHE A 210 -16.71 -6.55 -13.94
CA PHE A 210 -15.49 -6.91 -13.22
C PHE A 210 -14.64 -7.92 -14.01
N GLU A 211 -15.24 -9.00 -14.51
CA GLU A 211 -14.52 -10.07 -15.21
C GLU A 211 -13.99 -9.62 -16.59
N THR A 212 -14.64 -8.63 -17.21
CA THR A 212 -14.27 -8.16 -18.56
C THR A 212 -13.30 -6.98 -18.53
N TRP A 213 -13.53 -6.01 -17.61
CA TRP A 213 -12.88 -4.71 -17.68
C TRP A 213 -11.98 -4.39 -16.47
N ILE A 214 -12.03 -5.20 -15.41
CA ILE A 214 -11.21 -4.99 -14.21
C ILE A 214 -10.19 -6.10 -14.06
N ARG A 215 -10.67 -7.33 -13.84
CA ARG A 215 -9.83 -8.46 -13.51
C ARG A 215 -8.67 -8.75 -14.47
N PRO A 216 -8.84 -8.73 -15.82
CA PRO A 216 -7.74 -9.01 -16.73
C PRO A 216 -6.58 -8.02 -16.61
N TYR A 217 -6.91 -6.74 -16.48
CA TYR A 217 -5.94 -5.66 -16.29
C TYR A 217 -5.26 -5.71 -14.91
N ASP A 218 -6.04 -6.02 -13.86
CA ASP A 218 -5.51 -6.23 -12.51
C ASP A 218 -4.48 -7.35 -12.51
N LEU A 219 -4.82 -8.51 -13.07
CA LEU A 219 -3.93 -9.67 -13.11
C LEU A 219 -2.66 -9.39 -13.92
N GLU A 220 -2.73 -8.66 -15.03
CA GLU A 220 -1.57 -8.25 -15.82
C GLU A 220 -0.61 -7.38 -14.98
N VAL A 221 -1.11 -6.33 -14.37
CA VAL A 221 -0.34 -5.39 -13.55
C VAL A 221 0.24 -6.07 -12.31
N MET A 222 -0.59 -6.83 -11.59
CA MET A 222 -0.18 -7.47 -10.35
C MET A 222 0.78 -8.63 -10.57
N SER A 223 0.62 -9.37 -11.67
CA SER A 223 1.60 -10.41 -12.04
C SER A 223 2.96 -9.80 -12.37
N GLU A 224 2.99 -8.68 -13.09
CA GLU A 224 4.26 -7.97 -13.32
C GLU A 224 4.87 -7.48 -12.00
N ALA A 225 4.09 -6.89 -11.09
CA ALA A 225 4.59 -6.43 -9.78
C ALA A 225 5.13 -7.59 -8.91
N ASN A 226 4.51 -8.77 -9.00
CA ASN A 226 4.93 -9.95 -8.22
C ASN A 226 6.14 -10.68 -8.81
N LYS A 227 6.47 -10.44 -10.07
CA LYS A 227 7.60 -11.12 -10.72
C LYS A 227 8.90 -10.74 -10.03
N ASP A 228 9.63 -11.75 -9.53
CA ASP A 228 10.93 -11.60 -8.85
C ASP A 228 10.91 -10.66 -7.61
N ALA A 229 9.73 -10.29 -7.10
CA ALA A 229 9.62 -9.47 -5.91
C ALA A 229 9.89 -10.29 -4.63
N LYS A 230 10.53 -9.65 -3.64
CA LYS A 230 10.76 -10.23 -2.31
C LYS A 230 9.51 -10.13 -1.44
N ILE A 231 8.82 -9.00 -1.49
CA ILE A 231 7.61 -8.73 -0.70
C ILE A 231 6.54 -8.15 -1.62
N THR A 232 5.35 -8.72 -1.58
CA THR A 232 4.18 -8.13 -2.24
C THR A 232 2.97 -8.15 -1.33
N ILE A 233 2.24 -7.05 -1.31
CA ILE A 233 0.99 -6.89 -0.57
C ILE A 233 -0.13 -6.66 -1.58
N LEU A 234 -1.16 -7.50 -1.53
CA LEU A 234 -2.41 -7.29 -2.24
C LEU A 234 -3.37 -6.51 -1.33
N HIS A 235 -3.75 -5.32 -1.74
CA HIS A 235 -4.77 -4.51 -1.08
C HIS A 235 -6.07 -4.53 -1.88
N ILE A 236 -7.12 -5.06 -1.28
CA ILE A 236 -8.48 -5.06 -1.82
C ILE A 236 -9.21 -3.89 -1.14
N CYS A 237 -9.47 -2.84 -1.89
CA CYS A 237 -9.92 -1.56 -1.35
C CYS A 237 -11.44 -1.40 -1.43
N ASP A 238 -12.08 -1.11 -0.29
CA ASP A 238 -13.52 -0.82 -0.17
C ASP A 238 -13.82 0.69 -0.07
N TRP A 239 -12.88 1.54 -0.51
CA TRP A 239 -13.01 2.99 -0.37
C TRP A 239 -14.33 3.54 -0.93
N GLU A 240 -14.78 2.97 -2.04
CA GLU A 240 -15.94 3.44 -2.79
C GLU A 240 -17.25 2.70 -2.44
N GLY A 241 -17.18 1.67 -1.64
CA GLY A 241 -18.37 0.95 -1.21
C GLY A 241 -18.09 -0.41 -0.58
N PRO A 242 -19.12 -1.01 0.05
CA PRO A 242 -18.98 -2.30 0.70
C PRO A 242 -18.80 -3.43 -0.32
N MET A 243 -18.11 -4.47 0.12
CA MET A 243 -17.98 -5.73 -0.59
C MET A 243 -18.84 -6.81 0.07
N ASP A 244 -19.37 -7.73 -0.73
CA ASP A 244 -20.14 -8.90 -0.27
C ASP A 244 -19.32 -10.19 -0.34
N ASP A 245 -18.30 -10.23 -1.20
CA ASP A 245 -17.48 -11.42 -1.45
C ASP A 245 -16.03 -11.06 -1.78
N LEU A 246 -15.09 -11.73 -1.13
CA LEU A 246 -13.66 -11.65 -1.42
C LEU A 246 -13.12 -12.88 -2.17
N THR A 247 -13.92 -13.89 -2.43
CA THR A 247 -13.46 -15.15 -3.05
C THR A 247 -12.94 -14.94 -4.47
N ARG A 248 -13.43 -13.92 -5.17
CA ARG A 248 -12.96 -13.52 -6.51
C ARG A 248 -11.50 -13.08 -6.57
N TYR A 249 -10.90 -12.79 -5.40
CA TYR A 249 -9.52 -12.32 -5.29
C TYR A 249 -8.55 -13.40 -4.78
N LEU A 250 -9.01 -14.64 -4.55
CA LEU A 250 -8.18 -15.70 -3.98
C LEU A 250 -6.97 -16.05 -4.83
N ASP A 251 -7.08 -15.93 -6.14
CA ASP A 251 -6.01 -16.18 -7.11
C ASP A 251 -5.22 -14.93 -7.53
N TYR A 252 -5.58 -13.75 -6.99
CA TYR A 252 -4.81 -12.54 -7.22
C TYR A 252 -3.40 -12.66 -6.62
N PRO A 253 -2.35 -12.23 -7.35
CA PRO A 253 -0.99 -12.28 -6.83
C PRO A 253 -0.81 -11.39 -5.60
N GLY A 254 0.01 -11.85 -4.66
CA GLY A 254 0.37 -11.14 -3.43
C GLY A 254 0.76 -12.11 -2.32
N MET A 255 1.87 -11.87 -1.64
CA MET A 255 2.34 -12.70 -0.53
C MET A 255 1.58 -12.42 0.76
N ILE A 256 1.15 -11.17 0.94
CA ILE A 256 0.42 -10.67 2.09
C ILE A 256 -0.88 -10.07 1.57
N VAL A 257 -1.98 -10.18 2.30
CA VAL A 257 -3.26 -9.58 1.93
C VAL A 257 -3.68 -8.50 2.93
N ASN A 258 -4.28 -7.43 2.41
CA ASN A 258 -4.91 -6.36 3.18
C ASN A 258 -6.30 -6.14 2.60
N VAL A 259 -7.31 -6.29 3.44
CA VAL A 259 -8.73 -6.35 3.01
C VAL A 259 -9.60 -5.47 3.90
N PRO A 260 -10.86 -5.18 3.50
CA PRO A 260 -11.84 -4.52 4.34
C PRO A 260 -12.07 -5.23 5.68
N LEU A 261 -12.49 -4.47 6.70
CA LEU A 261 -12.84 -5.00 8.03
C LEU A 261 -14.23 -5.62 8.10
N ALA A 262 -14.99 -5.57 7.03
CA ALA A 262 -16.33 -6.15 6.95
C ALA A 262 -16.65 -6.62 5.54
N ILE A 263 -17.45 -7.70 5.45
CA ILE A 263 -18.03 -8.22 4.21
C ILE A 263 -19.52 -8.35 4.44
N ASP A 264 -20.35 -7.90 3.49
CA ASP A 264 -21.82 -7.95 3.60
C ASP A 264 -22.32 -7.38 4.93
N GLY A 265 -21.70 -6.27 5.37
CA GLY A 265 -22.01 -5.62 6.65
C GLY A 265 -21.61 -6.40 7.91
N LYS A 266 -20.94 -7.55 7.78
CA LYS A 266 -20.48 -8.38 8.91
C LYS A 266 -19.00 -8.16 9.16
N PRO A 267 -18.56 -7.96 10.40
CA PRO A 267 -17.14 -7.85 10.73
C PRO A 267 -16.34 -9.05 10.21
N LEU A 268 -15.16 -8.78 9.66
CA LEU A 268 -14.21 -9.78 9.20
C LEU A 268 -12.92 -9.66 10.02
N SER A 269 -12.63 -10.66 10.83
CA SER A 269 -11.41 -10.69 11.63
C SER A 269 -10.18 -11.04 10.79
N LEU A 270 -8.97 -10.65 11.28
CA LEU A 270 -7.71 -11.05 10.64
C LEU A 270 -7.54 -12.57 10.58
N THR A 271 -8.03 -13.29 11.57
CA THR A 271 -8.00 -14.77 11.61
C THR A 271 -8.89 -15.39 10.54
N GLU A 272 -10.08 -14.83 10.29
CA GLU A 272 -10.96 -15.28 9.19
C GLU A 272 -10.36 -14.94 7.83
N THR A 273 -9.79 -13.74 7.67
CA THR A 273 -9.07 -13.35 6.46
C THR A 273 -7.90 -14.30 6.17
N TYR A 274 -7.09 -14.62 7.18
CA TYR A 274 -6.00 -15.58 7.03
C TYR A 274 -6.50 -16.97 6.59
N LYS A 275 -7.59 -17.46 7.18
CA LYS A 275 -8.20 -18.74 6.78
C LYS A 275 -8.72 -18.73 5.35
N LEU A 276 -9.32 -17.60 4.94
CA LEU A 276 -9.88 -17.45 3.59
C LEU A 276 -8.78 -17.44 2.52
N PHE A 277 -7.71 -16.66 2.73
CA PHE A 277 -6.66 -16.48 1.72
C PHE A 277 -5.49 -17.47 1.84
N GLY A 278 -5.29 -18.09 3.00
CA GLY A 278 -4.12 -18.94 3.26
C GLY A 278 -2.78 -18.21 3.21
N ARG A 279 -2.80 -16.89 3.35
CA ARG A 279 -1.63 -15.98 3.25
C ARG A 279 -1.60 -15.05 4.46
N PRO A 280 -0.40 -14.58 4.90
CA PRO A 280 -0.29 -13.56 5.94
C PRO A 280 -1.18 -12.34 5.66
N VAL A 281 -1.66 -11.70 6.72
CA VAL A 281 -2.61 -10.59 6.64
C VAL A 281 -2.01 -9.31 7.20
N LEU A 282 -2.30 -8.17 6.60
CA LEU A 282 -2.00 -6.82 7.10
C LEU A 282 -3.32 -6.15 7.48
N GLY A 283 -3.44 -5.64 8.72
CA GLY A 283 -4.65 -4.94 9.13
C GLY A 283 -4.82 -4.84 10.64
N GLY A 284 -6.07 -4.74 11.07
CA GLY A 284 -6.49 -4.67 12.47
C GLY A 284 -7.13 -3.35 12.86
N PHE A 285 -6.65 -2.21 12.35
CA PHE A 285 -7.22 -0.90 12.63
C PHE A 285 -8.19 -0.44 11.52
N ASP A 286 -9.30 0.15 11.93
CA ASP A 286 -10.14 0.95 11.05
C ASP A 286 -9.45 2.29 10.78
N ARG A 287 -9.18 2.60 9.50
CA ARG A 287 -8.58 3.87 9.07
C ARG A 287 -9.35 5.12 9.53
N LYS A 288 -10.67 5.00 9.70
CA LYS A 288 -11.58 6.08 10.15
C LYS A 288 -11.82 6.05 11.66
N GLY A 289 -11.32 5.02 12.34
CA GLY A 289 -11.49 4.75 13.75
C GLY A 289 -10.48 5.48 14.65
N GLU A 290 -10.18 4.82 15.77
CA GLU A 290 -9.37 5.39 16.86
C GLU A 290 -7.92 5.67 16.47
N ILE A 291 -7.37 5.00 15.46
CA ILE A 291 -5.99 5.27 14.98
C ILE A 291 -5.80 6.77 14.64
N GLY A 292 -6.84 7.41 14.16
CA GLY A 292 -6.82 8.84 13.82
C GLY A 292 -7.32 9.78 14.92
N LYS A 293 -7.89 9.27 16.03
CA LYS A 293 -8.65 10.06 17.02
C LYS A 293 -8.26 9.79 18.46
N GLY A 294 -7.84 8.56 18.78
CA GLY A 294 -7.49 8.13 20.13
C GLY A 294 -6.17 8.70 20.62
N SER A 295 -5.88 8.48 21.91
CA SER A 295 -4.56 8.74 22.49
C SER A 295 -3.58 7.60 22.17
N PRO A 296 -2.26 7.83 22.25
CA PRO A 296 -1.26 6.78 22.08
C PRO A 296 -1.46 5.59 23.04
N GLU A 297 -1.92 5.82 24.26
CA GLU A 297 -2.20 4.78 25.25
C GLU A 297 -3.39 3.90 24.85
N GLU A 298 -4.46 4.50 24.32
CA GLU A 298 -5.62 3.79 23.80
C GLU A 298 -5.23 2.96 22.57
N ILE A 299 -4.41 3.52 21.65
CA ILE A 299 -3.90 2.81 20.49
C ILE A 299 -3.03 1.62 20.90
N ALA A 300 -2.16 1.78 21.90
CA ALA A 300 -1.37 0.67 22.41
C ALA A 300 -2.25 -0.43 23.03
N ALA A 301 -3.33 -0.07 23.74
CA ALA A 301 -4.29 -1.04 24.28
C ALA A 301 -5.00 -1.81 23.16
N MET A 302 -5.53 -1.11 22.16
CA MET A 302 -6.17 -1.72 20.97
C MET A 302 -5.20 -2.63 20.22
N THR A 303 -3.93 -2.23 20.08
CA THR A 303 -2.91 -3.06 19.43
C THR A 303 -2.74 -4.39 20.16
N ARG A 304 -2.71 -4.38 21.50
CA ARG A 304 -2.66 -5.63 22.29
C ARG A 304 -3.87 -6.53 22.05
N GLU A 305 -5.06 -5.97 21.91
CA GLU A 305 -6.28 -6.74 21.58
C GLU A 305 -6.20 -7.34 20.17
N ILE A 306 -5.74 -6.57 19.17
CA ILE A 306 -5.50 -7.04 17.80
C ILE A 306 -4.49 -8.20 17.81
N LEU A 307 -3.38 -8.07 18.52
CA LEU A 307 -2.37 -9.13 18.65
C LEU A 307 -2.90 -10.39 19.35
N ALA A 308 -3.77 -10.23 20.34
CA ALA A 308 -4.36 -11.34 21.08
C ALA A 308 -5.38 -12.14 20.24
N SER A 309 -6.09 -11.48 19.32
CA SER A 309 -7.14 -12.08 18.48
C SER A 309 -6.68 -12.48 17.08
N GLY A 310 -5.56 -11.96 16.61
CA GLY A 310 -5.04 -12.19 15.26
C GLY A 310 -4.27 -13.50 15.09
N PRO A 311 -3.96 -13.90 13.83
CA PRO A 311 -3.22 -15.13 13.52
C PRO A 311 -1.72 -14.94 13.78
N ARG A 312 -1.26 -15.27 14.99
CA ARG A 312 0.14 -15.12 15.42
C ARG A 312 1.13 -15.68 14.41
N GLY A 313 2.17 -14.92 14.12
CA GLY A 313 3.20 -15.27 13.12
C GLY A 313 2.76 -15.12 11.66
N HIS A 314 1.48 -14.81 11.42
CA HIS A 314 0.90 -14.66 10.09
C HIS A 314 0.15 -13.33 9.92
N MET A 315 0.49 -12.33 10.72
CA MET A 315 -0.12 -11.01 10.63
C MET A 315 0.91 -9.89 10.72
N MET A 316 0.57 -8.77 10.11
CA MET A 316 1.17 -7.45 10.30
C MET A 316 0.12 -6.50 10.87
N VAL A 317 0.51 -5.66 11.82
CA VAL A 317 -0.38 -4.60 12.32
C VAL A 317 -0.41 -3.44 11.33
N GLY A 318 -1.61 -2.99 10.99
CA GLY A 318 -1.84 -1.84 10.11
C GLY A 318 -3.31 -1.45 10.08
N ALA A 319 -3.66 -0.55 9.17
CA ALA A 319 -5.06 -0.19 8.94
C ALA A 319 -5.62 -0.93 7.72
N ASP A 320 -6.95 -0.95 7.61
CA ASP A 320 -7.66 -1.50 6.45
C ASP A 320 -7.39 -0.72 5.15
N CYS A 321 -7.06 0.57 5.26
CA CYS A 321 -6.65 1.44 4.14
C CYS A 321 -5.82 2.63 4.66
N SER A 322 -5.65 3.68 3.85
CA SER A 322 -4.90 4.90 4.16
C SER A 322 -5.43 5.60 5.40
N VAL A 323 -4.57 5.84 6.39
CA VAL A 323 -4.94 6.61 7.59
C VAL A 323 -5.04 8.11 7.29
N PRO A 324 -5.91 8.86 8.00
CA PRO A 324 -6.07 10.28 7.78
C PRO A 324 -4.88 11.08 8.32
N ASN A 325 -4.46 12.13 7.61
CA ASN A 325 -3.44 13.09 8.07
C ASN A 325 -2.22 12.43 8.74
N PRO A 326 -1.49 11.54 8.05
CA PRO A 326 -0.50 10.65 8.67
C PRO A 326 0.57 11.39 9.49
N LEU A 327 0.97 12.60 9.10
CA LEU A 327 1.96 13.38 9.85
C LEU A 327 1.42 13.91 11.20
N ASN A 328 0.11 14.04 11.35
CA ASN A 328 -0.51 14.54 12.60
C ASN A 328 -0.75 13.41 13.60
N ILE A 329 -0.81 12.15 13.15
CA ILE A 329 -1.10 10.98 13.98
C ILE A 329 0.13 10.09 14.17
N THR A 330 1.32 10.63 13.93
CA THR A 330 2.58 9.86 14.01
C THR A 330 2.79 9.21 15.38
N ASP A 331 2.37 9.87 16.46
CA ASP A 331 2.51 9.33 17.82
C ASP A 331 1.59 8.12 18.05
N ASN A 332 0.37 8.14 17.50
CA ASN A 332 -0.54 7.00 17.51
C ASN A 332 0.03 5.83 16.69
N VAL A 333 0.52 6.13 15.48
CA VAL A 333 1.18 5.12 14.64
C VAL A 333 2.40 4.53 15.33
N HIS A 334 3.21 5.36 15.99
CA HIS A 334 4.37 4.91 16.77
C HIS A 334 3.94 4.00 17.93
N ALA A 335 2.89 4.36 18.66
CA ALA A 335 2.36 3.55 19.76
C ALA A 335 1.88 2.18 19.27
N ALA A 336 1.15 2.12 18.14
CA ALA A 336 0.73 0.87 17.51
C ALA A 336 1.94 0.00 17.15
N ILE A 337 2.92 0.57 16.44
CA ILE A 337 4.10 -0.13 15.96
C ILE A 337 4.99 -0.60 17.11
N SER A 338 5.27 0.26 18.10
CA SER A 338 6.07 -0.10 19.26
C SER A 338 5.44 -1.26 20.05
N THR A 339 4.12 -1.23 20.23
CA THR A 339 3.38 -2.32 20.89
C THR A 339 3.41 -3.61 20.05
N ALA A 340 3.27 -3.53 18.73
CA ALA A 340 3.38 -4.69 17.84
C ALA A 340 4.79 -5.33 17.90
N HIS A 341 5.82 -4.51 18.10
CA HIS A 341 7.20 -4.97 18.28
C HIS A 341 7.52 -5.45 19.71
N GLY A 342 6.54 -5.50 20.63
CA GLY A 342 6.74 -5.95 22.01
C GLY A 342 7.48 -4.94 22.91
N ARG A 343 7.39 -3.65 22.61
CA ARG A 343 8.06 -2.55 23.34
C ARG A 343 7.09 -1.71 24.16
#